data_45b8631ab2a4fadc1d1edf9e0859458e
#
_entry.id   45b8631ab2a4fadc1d1edf9e0859458e
#
_cell.length_a   1.000
_cell.length_b   1.000
_cell.length_c   1.000
_cell.angle_alpha   90.00
_cell.angle_beta   90.00
_cell.angle_gamma   90.00
#
_symmetry.space_group_name_H-M   'P 1'
#
loop_
_entity.id
_entity.type
_entity.pdbx_description
1 polymer ?
#
loop_
_entity_poly.entity_id
_entity_poly.type
_entity_poly.pdbx_seq_one_letter_code
_entity_poly.pdbx_strand_id
1 'polypeptide(L)'
;MEKAILMGPFIGEMYWEAGRFAPMLPFFEFKKYKGQNIKFIILTRIDRFDLYGCYADILVPLKIEGDYKKMQPNCFRLNGYPRSEYIKLAIDFYAQYSKRYKIIKHVYPEVTKAEFMKKNQFPQKQMIFKYKPREENYDLINKYIPNNKPLILLAPRFRKGFKRNWSNWPQFYDLIYNDKNLMKNFHFIICGKKGEYIPDEKNRFYDMTEIKVGKRSSLIGLLLVLMEKTVFVCGSQSAIPNIGLLYGREVLEFGCQKKLHTITYNIKRTPITFLENRKYNLEPTVLYKNLIKLTKKYKEKT
;
A
#
# COMPACT_ATOMS: atom_id res chain seq x y z
N MET A 1 12.69 23.15 26.03
CA MET A 1 11.97 22.75 24.80
C MET A 1 11.95 21.25 24.67
N GLU A 2 10.79 20.67 24.40
CA GLU A 2 10.69 19.25 24.06
C GLU A 2 11.56 18.95 22.81
N LYS A 3 12.08 17.73 22.79
CA LYS A 3 12.86 17.25 21.64
C LYS A 3 11.94 16.71 20.55
N ALA A 4 12.25 16.97 19.28
CA ALA A 4 11.47 16.43 18.18
C ALA A 4 12.33 15.93 17.01
N ILE A 5 11.78 14.97 16.28
CA ILE A 5 12.27 14.54 14.97
C ILE A 5 11.23 14.94 13.94
N LEU A 6 11.65 15.69 12.95
CA LEU A 6 10.81 16.05 11.81
C LEU A 6 10.99 15.05 10.68
N MET A 7 9.88 14.63 10.07
CA MET A 7 9.89 13.72 8.93
C MET A 7 9.02 14.27 7.80
N GLY A 8 9.54 14.24 6.59
CA GLY A 8 8.87 14.78 5.40
C GLY A 8 9.44 16.14 4.97
N PRO A 9 8.84 16.77 3.93
CA PRO A 9 7.53 16.48 3.35
C PRO A 9 7.50 15.17 2.57
N PHE A 10 6.44 14.34 2.78
CA PHE A 10 6.21 13.14 2.00
C PHE A 10 5.14 13.39 0.95
N ILE A 11 5.53 13.35 -0.32
CA ILE A 11 4.69 13.63 -1.50
C ILE A 11 4.84 12.54 -2.56
N GLY A 12 5.19 11.34 -2.14
CA GLY A 12 5.48 10.22 -3.03
C GLY A 12 4.24 9.63 -3.71
N GLU A 13 4.48 8.86 -4.76
CA GLU A 13 3.47 7.94 -5.29
C GLU A 13 3.07 6.92 -4.20
N MET A 14 1.80 6.55 -4.17
CA MET A 14 1.22 5.66 -3.16
C MET A 14 2.07 4.40 -2.90
N TYR A 15 2.52 3.74 -3.97
CA TYR A 15 3.33 2.53 -3.84
C TYR A 15 4.67 2.76 -3.14
N TRP A 16 5.37 3.82 -3.52
CA TRP A 16 6.66 4.13 -2.91
C TRP A 16 6.51 4.63 -1.49
N GLU A 17 5.45 5.38 -1.23
CA GLU A 17 5.17 5.90 0.09
C GLU A 17 4.73 4.78 1.03
N ALA A 18 3.72 3.98 0.64
CA ALA A 18 3.26 2.85 1.42
C ALA A 18 4.28 1.70 1.49
N GLY A 19 4.99 1.44 0.41
CA GLY A 19 5.88 0.30 0.29
C GLY A 19 7.33 0.54 0.70
N ARG A 20 7.77 1.79 0.79
CA ARG A 20 9.17 2.10 1.10
C ARG A 20 9.35 3.15 2.18
N PHE A 21 8.69 4.32 2.09
CA PHE A 21 8.93 5.38 3.06
C PHE A 21 8.25 5.14 4.39
N ALA A 22 6.95 4.95 4.40
CA ALA A 22 6.22 4.72 5.63
C ALA A 22 6.80 3.55 6.44
N PRO A 23 7.20 2.45 5.80
CA PRO A 23 7.85 1.36 6.48
C PRO A 23 9.28 1.63 6.96
N MET A 24 10.07 2.35 6.21
CA MET A 24 11.49 2.53 6.53
C MET A 24 11.73 3.55 7.63
N LEU A 25 10.97 4.65 7.62
CA LEU A 25 11.19 5.75 8.55
C LEU A 25 10.96 5.35 10.00
N PRO A 26 9.81 4.72 10.32
CA PRO A 26 9.58 4.27 11.68
C PRO A 26 10.57 3.20 12.12
N PHE A 27 11.01 2.35 11.22
CA PHE A 27 11.98 1.33 11.54
C PHE A 27 13.35 1.93 11.89
N PHE A 28 13.81 2.91 11.13
CA PHE A 28 15.12 3.51 11.36
C PHE A 28 15.12 4.53 12.49
N GLU A 29 14.11 5.37 12.56
CA GLU A 29 14.09 6.48 13.52
C GLU A 29 13.32 6.12 14.80
N PHE A 30 12.15 5.55 14.69
CA PHE A 30 11.32 5.20 15.84
C PHE A 30 11.97 4.14 16.73
N LYS A 31 12.55 3.10 16.12
CA LYS A 31 13.26 2.05 16.89
C LYS A 31 14.48 2.60 17.61
N LYS A 32 15.21 3.52 16.99
CA LYS A 32 16.40 4.14 17.56
C LYS A 32 16.08 4.99 18.80
N TYR A 33 14.94 5.65 18.79
CA TYR A 33 14.54 6.59 19.84
C TYR A 33 13.41 6.06 20.74
N LYS A 34 13.09 4.77 20.62
CA LYS A 34 12.07 4.12 21.45
C LYS A 34 12.39 4.29 22.93
N GLY A 35 11.39 4.74 23.71
CA GLY A 35 11.56 4.96 25.15
C GLY A 35 12.20 6.31 25.53
N GLN A 36 12.61 7.12 24.57
CA GLN A 36 13.04 8.48 24.79
C GLN A 36 11.86 9.44 24.67
N ASN A 37 11.87 10.52 25.47
CA ASN A 37 10.84 11.57 25.37
C ASN A 37 11.10 12.47 24.17
N ILE A 38 10.79 11.98 22.97
CA ILE A 38 11.02 12.65 21.69
C ILE A 38 9.74 12.57 20.87
N LYS A 39 9.26 13.72 20.39
CA LYS A 39 8.09 13.82 19.52
C LYS A 39 8.46 13.52 18.07
N PHE A 40 7.63 12.75 17.41
CA PHE A 40 7.71 12.48 15.97
C PHE A 40 6.65 13.31 15.24
N ILE A 41 7.09 14.25 14.42
CA ILE A 41 6.23 15.17 13.69
C ILE A 41 6.39 14.89 12.20
N ILE A 42 5.29 14.48 11.57
CA ILE A 42 5.33 14.04 10.17
C ILE A 42 4.50 14.97 9.28
N LEU A 43 5.15 15.56 8.29
CA LEU A 43 4.53 16.37 7.25
C LEU A 43 4.21 15.50 6.03
N THR A 44 2.94 15.28 5.77
CA THR A 44 2.47 14.49 4.63
C THR A 44 1.08 14.92 4.18
N ARG A 45 0.65 14.42 3.02
CA ARG A 45 -0.69 14.68 2.49
C ARG A 45 -1.76 14.06 3.39
N ILE A 46 -2.92 14.71 3.49
CA ILE A 46 -4.04 14.24 4.32
C ILE A 46 -4.48 12.81 3.93
N ASP A 47 -4.46 12.50 2.62
CA ASP A 47 -4.83 11.19 2.11
C ASP A 47 -3.78 10.08 2.39
N ARG A 48 -2.69 10.42 3.09
CA ARG A 48 -1.61 9.53 3.52
C ARG A 48 -1.51 9.38 5.04
N PHE A 49 -2.32 10.08 5.82
CA PHE A 49 -2.29 10.04 7.28
C PHE A 49 -2.38 8.62 7.84
N ASP A 50 -3.19 7.77 7.21
CA ASP A 50 -3.36 6.38 7.59
C ASP A 50 -2.07 5.54 7.56
N LEU A 51 -1.08 5.95 6.75
CA LEU A 51 0.23 5.28 6.67
C LEU A 51 1.12 5.59 7.87
N TYR A 52 0.96 6.75 8.49
CA TYR A 52 1.89 7.28 9.48
C TYR A 52 1.32 7.36 10.89
N GLY A 53 0.03 7.14 11.07
CA GLY A 53 -0.67 7.32 12.34
C GLY A 53 -0.13 6.49 13.51
N CYS A 54 0.52 5.35 13.27
CA CYS A 54 1.18 4.55 14.31
C CYS A 54 2.52 5.12 14.80
N TYR A 55 3.07 6.08 14.08
CA TYR A 55 4.45 6.53 14.27
C TYR A 55 4.56 8.01 14.57
N ALA A 56 3.51 8.78 14.30
CA ALA A 56 3.50 10.22 14.50
C ALA A 56 2.81 10.59 15.80
N ASP A 57 3.44 11.43 16.60
CA ASP A 57 2.75 12.16 17.66
C ASP A 57 1.93 13.30 17.05
N ILE A 58 2.42 13.89 15.97
CA ILE A 58 1.76 14.98 15.25
C ILE A 58 1.82 14.72 13.75
N LEU A 59 0.64 14.63 13.12
CA LEU A 59 0.51 14.60 11.67
C LEU A 59 0.19 16.02 11.17
N VAL A 60 1.03 16.52 10.30
CA VAL A 60 0.91 17.86 9.73
C VAL A 60 0.41 17.74 8.28
N PRO A 61 -0.73 18.37 7.97
CA PRO A 61 -1.29 18.30 6.63
C PRO A 61 -0.45 19.12 5.65
N LEU A 62 0.04 18.48 4.62
CA LEU A 62 0.67 19.15 3.51
C LEU A 62 -0.41 19.69 2.58
N LYS A 63 -0.50 21.01 2.50
CA LYS A 63 -1.35 21.71 1.53
C LYS A 63 -0.59 21.81 0.21
N ILE A 64 -0.89 20.96 -0.73
CA ILE A 64 -0.39 21.06 -2.10
C ILE A 64 -1.56 21.45 -2.97
N GLU A 65 -1.47 22.60 -3.60
CA GLU A 65 -2.41 23.05 -4.61
C GLU A 65 -2.05 22.44 -5.96
N GLY A 66 -3.02 21.85 -6.63
CA GLY A 66 -2.85 21.35 -7.98
C GLY A 66 -3.29 19.90 -8.23
N ASP A 67 -3.18 19.47 -9.48
CA ASP A 67 -3.56 18.13 -9.91
C ASP A 67 -2.53 17.09 -9.44
N TYR A 68 -2.90 16.28 -8.47
CA TYR A 68 -2.07 15.17 -7.94
C TYR A 68 -1.58 14.19 -9.02
N LYS A 69 -2.25 14.12 -10.17
CA LYS A 69 -1.80 13.31 -11.31
C LYS A 69 -0.53 13.83 -11.96
N LYS A 70 -0.29 15.16 -11.88
CA LYS A 70 0.95 15.78 -12.35
C LYS A 70 2.07 15.70 -11.32
N MET A 71 1.72 15.51 -10.03
CA MET A 71 2.62 15.43 -8.90
C MET A 71 2.88 13.99 -8.47
N GLN A 72 3.23 13.08 -9.38
CA GLN A 72 3.68 11.74 -9.03
C GLN A 72 5.22 11.67 -9.03
N PRO A 73 5.89 12.23 -8.05
CA PRO A 73 7.32 12.07 -7.95
C PRO A 73 7.56 10.60 -7.64
N ASN A 74 8.35 9.98 -8.46
CA ASN A 74 9.03 8.77 -8.08
C ASN A 74 9.85 9.12 -6.83
N CYS A 75 9.79 8.31 -5.78
CA CYS A 75 10.47 8.55 -4.52
C CYS A 75 11.98 8.78 -4.62
N PHE A 76 12.57 8.44 -5.75
CA PHE A 76 13.99 8.65 -6.05
C PHE A 76 14.21 9.75 -7.08
N ARG A 77 13.15 10.23 -7.69
CA ARG A 77 13.16 11.36 -8.61
C ARG A 77 11.90 12.16 -8.32
N LEU A 78 12.04 13.40 -7.95
CA LEU A 78 10.94 14.36 -7.82
C LEU A 78 10.39 14.70 -9.22
N ASN A 79 10.08 13.69 -10.04
CA ASN A 79 9.63 13.89 -11.40
C ASN A 79 8.29 14.60 -11.38
N GLY A 80 8.25 15.83 -11.83
CA GLY A 80 7.06 16.65 -11.93
C GLY A 80 6.82 17.61 -10.77
N TYR A 81 7.56 17.50 -9.67
CA TYR A 81 7.55 18.51 -8.62
C TYR A 81 8.88 19.28 -8.61
N PRO A 82 8.87 20.61 -8.71
CA PRO A 82 10.10 21.40 -8.74
C PRO A 82 10.94 21.16 -7.48
N ARG A 83 12.20 20.83 -7.65
CA ARG A 83 13.10 20.54 -6.53
C ARG A 83 13.22 21.73 -5.57
N SER A 84 13.22 22.93 -6.11
CA SER A 84 13.26 24.18 -5.32
C SER A 84 12.06 24.32 -4.40
N GLU A 85 10.86 24.05 -4.89
CA GLU A 85 9.63 24.07 -4.08
C GLU A 85 9.63 23.00 -3.00
N TYR A 86 10.10 21.81 -3.32
CA TYR A 86 10.24 20.73 -2.35
C TYR A 86 11.20 21.10 -1.21
N ILE A 87 12.37 21.66 -1.55
CA ILE A 87 13.35 22.13 -0.57
C ILE A 87 12.74 23.25 0.28
N LYS A 88 12.03 24.18 -0.34
CA LYS A 88 11.33 25.26 0.38
C LYS A 88 10.33 24.70 1.40
N LEU A 89 9.50 23.74 1.01
CA LEU A 89 8.57 23.07 1.95
C LEU A 89 9.31 22.43 3.14
N ALA A 90 10.44 21.79 2.89
CA ALA A 90 11.24 21.18 3.97
C ALA A 90 11.84 22.25 4.90
N ILE A 91 12.33 23.36 4.35
CA ILE A 91 12.86 24.49 5.12
C ILE A 91 11.77 25.16 5.95
N ASP A 92 10.62 25.47 5.34
CA ASP A 92 9.48 26.10 6.02
C ASP A 92 8.95 25.22 7.16
N PHE A 93 8.87 23.92 6.93
CA PHE A 93 8.49 22.95 7.94
C PHE A 93 9.48 22.95 9.12
N TYR A 94 10.77 22.91 8.83
CA TYR A 94 11.81 23.02 9.86
C TYR A 94 11.71 24.33 10.63
N ALA A 95 11.62 25.46 9.95
CA ALA A 95 11.55 26.78 10.56
C ALA A 95 10.30 26.94 11.46
N GLN A 96 9.17 26.39 11.06
CA GLN A 96 7.94 26.42 11.85
C GLN A 96 8.09 25.69 13.18
N TYR A 97 8.67 24.48 13.15
CA TYR A 97 8.70 23.60 14.32
C TYR A 97 9.93 23.82 15.21
N SER A 98 11.04 24.34 14.69
CA SER A 98 12.21 24.71 15.47
C SER A 98 11.95 25.84 16.49
N LYS A 99 10.88 26.61 16.29
CA LYS A 99 10.42 27.63 17.27
C LYS A 99 9.81 27.02 18.54
N ARG A 100 9.32 25.80 18.46
CA ARG A 100 8.57 25.11 19.54
C ARG A 100 9.32 23.91 20.12
N TYR A 101 10.18 23.29 19.32
CA TYR A 101 10.87 22.05 19.65
C TYR A 101 12.38 22.18 19.41
N LYS A 102 13.16 21.50 20.23
CA LYS A 102 14.57 21.25 19.92
C LYS A 102 14.65 20.16 18.87
N ILE A 103 14.88 20.52 17.62
CA ILE A 103 14.94 19.57 16.51
C ILE A 103 16.24 18.78 16.57
N ILE A 104 16.13 17.47 16.78
CA ILE A 104 17.29 16.55 16.83
C ILE A 104 17.68 16.10 15.43
N LYS A 105 16.69 15.87 14.58
CA LYS A 105 16.89 15.39 13.21
C LYS A 105 15.73 15.83 12.32
N HIS A 106 16.04 16.14 11.07
CA HIS A 106 15.05 16.30 10.00
C HIS A 106 15.31 15.25 8.94
N VAL A 107 14.33 14.37 8.71
CA VAL A 107 14.39 13.26 7.75
C VAL A 107 13.43 13.54 6.60
N TYR A 108 13.95 13.60 5.40
CA TYR A 108 13.16 13.79 4.18
C TYR A 108 13.66 12.88 3.05
N PRO A 109 12.88 12.65 1.97
CA PRO A 109 13.20 11.64 0.97
C PRO A 109 14.60 11.68 0.35
N GLU A 110 15.18 12.87 0.17
CA GLU A 110 16.54 12.98 -0.37
C GLU A 110 17.60 12.45 0.59
N VAL A 111 17.46 12.76 1.88
CA VAL A 111 18.35 12.25 2.94
C VAL A 111 18.18 10.74 3.05
N THR A 112 16.94 10.27 3.07
CA THR A 112 16.62 8.84 3.13
C THR A 112 17.19 8.09 1.93
N LYS A 113 17.16 8.69 0.73
CA LYS A 113 17.78 8.11 -0.47
C LYS A 113 19.30 7.98 -0.30
N ALA A 114 19.97 9.01 0.19
CA ALA A 114 21.40 8.99 0.39
C ALA A 114 21.81 7.93 1.43
N GLU A 115 21.08 7.86 2.54
CA GLU A 115 21.28 6.83 3.58
C GLU A 115 21.02 5.42 3.05
N PHE A 116 19.98 5.26 2.23
CA PHE A 116 19.61 4.01 1.60
C PHE A 116 20.68 3.52 0.61
N MET A 117 21.14 4.40 -0.26
CA MET A 117 22.18 4.05 -1.25
C MET A 117 23.53 3.74 -0.58
N LYS A 118 23.87 4.41 0.53
CA LYS A 118 25.09 4.13 1.29
C LYS A 118 25.05 2.78 1.99
N LYS A 119 23.90 2.31 2.44
CA LYS A 119 23.81 1.13 3.28
C LYS A 119 23.54 -0.16 2.51
N ASN A 120 23.08 -0.12 1.25
CA ASN A 120 22.69 -1.30 0.44
C ASN A 120 21.95 -2.42 1.21
N GLN A 121 21.52 -2.11 2.43
CA GLN A 121 20.94 -3.03 3.38
C GLN A 121 19.56 -2.55 3.74
N PHE A 122 18.58 -2.98 2.96
CA PHE A 122 17.28 -3.17 3.58
C PHE A 122 17.46 -4.16 4.74
N PRO A 123 16.93 -3.87 5.91
CA PRO A 123 16.95 -4.88 6.96
C PRO A 123 16.26 -6.11 6.39
N GLN A 124 17.03 -7.18 6.20
CA GLN A 124 16.52 -8.46 5.71
C GLN A 124 15.58 -9.12 6.74
N LYS A 125 15.39 -8.49 7.88
CA LYS A 125 14.47 -8.91 8.93
C LYS A 125 13.15 -8.18 8.71
N GLN A 126 12.19 -8.94 8.48
CA GLN A 126 10.80 -8.68 8.37
C GLN A 126 10.26 -7.40 8.96
N MET A 127 9.60 -6.72 8.12
CA MET A 127 8.92 -5.50 8.45
C MET A 127 7.44 -5.70 8.14
N ILE A 128 6.73 -6.34 9.08
CA ILE A 128 5.28 -6.18 9.12
C ILE A 128 5.04 -4.83 9.77
N PHE A 129 4.47 -3.92 9.01
CA PHE A 129 4.18 -2.59 9.50
C PHE A 129 2.79 -2.54 10.11
N LYS A 130 2.71 -1.85 11.22
CA LYS A 130 1.44 -1.47 11.78
C LYS A 130 1.02 -0.15 11.14
N TYR A 131 -0.10 -0.18 10.46
CA TYR A 131 -0.79 1.00 10.00
C TYR A 131 -1.92 1.33 10.99
N LYS A 132 -2.35 2.58 11.01
CA LYS A 132 -3.49 3.02 11.82
C LYS A 132 -4.49 3.73 10.92
N PRO A 133 -5.36 2.98 10.22
CA PRO A 133 -6.43 3.58 9.46
C PRO A 133 -7.34 4.40 10.39
N ARG A 134 -7.87 5.49 9.85
CA ARG A 134 -8.86 6.31 10.56
C ARG A 134 -10.18 5.56 10.68
N GLU A 135 -10.94 5.85 11.73
CA GLU A 135 -12.20 5.18 12.05
C GLU A 135 -13.19 5.21 10.88
N GLU A 136 -13.27 6.35 10.19
CA GLU A 136 -14.17 6.54 9.06
C GLU A 136 -13.91 5.55 7.89
N ASN A 137 -12.69 5.03 7.79
CA ASN A 137 -12.39 4.00 6.78
C ASN A 137 -12.98 2.64 7.18
N TYR A 138 -12.98 2.31 8.49
CA TYR A 138 -13.63 1.09 9.00
C TYR A 138 -15.14 1.16 8.81
N ASP A 139 -15.76 2.28 9.12
CA ASP A 139 -17.21 2.49 8.96
C ASP A 139 -17.63 2.30 7.51
N LEU A 140 -16.88 2.89 6.58
CA LEU A 140 -17.16 2.75 5.15
C LEU A 140 -17.05 1.28 4.69
N ILE A 141 -15.98 0.58 5.07
CA ILE A 141 -15.79 -0.81 4.68
C ILE A 141 -16.85 -1.71 5.33
N ASN A 142 -17.14 -1.53 6.62
CA ASN A 142 -18.13 -2.34 7.33
C ASN A 142 -19.55 -2.16 6.77
N LYS A 143 -19.86 -0.94 6.31
CA LYS A 143 -21.13 -0.67 5.64
C LYS A 143 -21.22 -1.33 4.27
N TYR A 144 -20.10 -1.42 3.55
CA TYR A 144 -20.06 -1.89 2.17
C TYR A 144 -19.89 -3.41 2.06
N ILE A 145 -19.10 -4.02 2.94
CA ILE A 145 -18.78 -5.46 2.90
C ILE A 145 -19.26 -6.13 4.18
N PRO A 146 -20.18 -7.11 4.10
CA PRO A 146 -20.60 -7.92 5.25
C PRO A 146 -19.41 -8.66 5.86
N ASN A 147 -19.37 -8.74 7.20
CA ASN A 147 -18.29 -9.38 7.94
C ASN A 147 -18.59 -10.84 8.29
N ASN A 148 -19.28 -11.57 7.40
CA ASN A 148 -19.77 -12.93 7.62
C ASN A 148 -18.96 -14.01 6.89
N LYS A 149 -18.00 -13.63 6.05
CA LYS A 149 -17.10 -14.55 5.34
C LYS A 149 -15.70 -13.97 5.21
N PRO A 150 -14.66 -14.82 5.12
CA PRO A 150 -13.31 -14.39 4.79
C PRO A 150 -13.27 -13.63 3.46
N LEU A 151 -12.45 -12.59 3.39
CA LEU A 151 -12.31 -11.73 2.23
C LEU A 151 -11.06 -12.09 1.41
N ILE A 152 -11.22 -12.21 0.10
CA ILE A 152 -10.13 -12.31 -0.87
C ILE A 152 -10.08 -11.03 -1.69
N LEU A 153 -8.91 -10.39 -1.72
CA LEU A 153 -8.70 -9.17 -2.46
C LEU A 153 -8.12 -9.48 -3.84
N LEU A 154 -8.81 -9.06 -4.89
CA LEU A 154 -8.37 -9.16 -6.27
C LEU A 154 -7.80 -7.82 -6.72
N ALA A 155 -6.57 -7.83 -7.21
CA ALA A 155 -5.84 -6.62 -7.60
C ALA A 155 -5.53 -6.62 -9.10
N PRO A 156 -6.51 -6.35 -9.95
CA PRO A 156 -6.28 -6.18 -11.38
C PRO A 156 -5.42 -4.94 -11.61
N ARG A 157 -4.67 -4.99 -12.68
CA ARG A 157 -3.90 -3.84 -13.12
C ARG A 157 -4.19 -3.58 -14.59
N PHE A 158 -4.59 -2.35 -14.84
CA PHE A 158 -4.68 -1.83 -16.20
C PHE A 158 -3.99 -0.47 -16.29
N ARG A 159 -3.13 -0.28 -17.28
CA ARG A 159 -2.60 1.03 -17.65
C ARG A 159 -2.59 1.16 -19.15
N LYS A 160 -3.28 2.16 -19.70
CA LYS A 160 -3.29 2.44 -21.13
C LYS A 160 -1.84 2.54 -21.66
N GLY A 161 -1.53 1.79 -22.74
CA GLY A 161 -0.19 1.80 -23.33
C GLY A 161 0.89 1.01 -22.60
N PHE A 162 0.56 0.28 -21.54
CA PHE A 162 1.55 -0.50 -20.77
C PHE A 162 1.50 -2.00 -21.12
N LYS A 163 2.69 -2.59 -21.35
CA LYS A 163 2.87 -4.02 -21.68
C LYS A 163 2.59 -4.98 -20.50
N ARG A 164 2.16 -4.48 -19.34
CA ARG A 164 1.95 -5.27 -18.12
C ARG A 164 0.48 -5.45 -17.77
N ASN A 165 -0.39 -5.31 -18.74
CA ASN A 165 -1.81 -5.56 -18.58
C ASN A 165 -2.09 -7.04 -18.90
N TRP A 166 -2.89 -7.66 -18.06
CA TRP A 166 -3.39 -9.01 -18.31
C TRP A 166 -4.86 -8.93 -18.74
N SER A 167 -5.11 -9.24 -20.01
CA SER A 167 -6.45 -9.12 -20.60
C SER A 167 -7.44 -10.19 -20.13
N ASN A 168 -6.96 -11.25 -19.49
CA ASN A 168 -7.78 -12.40 -19.11
C ASN A 168 -8.44 -12.25 -17.71
N TRP A 169 -8.49 -11.04 -17.13
CA TRP A 169 -9.22 -10.80 -15.89
C TRP A 169 -10.69 -11.20 -15.98
N PRO A 170 -11.44 -10.86 -17.05
CA PRO A 170 -12.85 -11.27 -17.18
C PRO A 170 -13.03 -12.79 -17.10
N GLN A 171 -12.24 -13.55 -17.86
CA GLN A 171 -12.31 -15.02 -17.85
C GLN A 171 -11.94 -15.61 -16.48
N PHE A 172 -11.00 -14.99 -15.77
CA PHE A 172 -10.64 -15.41 -14.42
C PHE A 172 -11.79 -15.14 -13.43
N TYR A 173 -12.48 -14.01 -13.56
CA TYR A 173 -13.66 -13.70 -12.75
C TYR A 173 -14.79 -14.70 -13.01
N ASP A 174 -15.02 -15.10 -14.26
CA ASP A 174 -16.02 -16.10 -14.61
C ASP A 174 -15.72 -17.45 -13.96
N LEU A 175 -14.45 -17.87 -13.93
CA LEU A 175 -14.06 -19.10 -13.24
C LEU A 175 -14.34 -19.04 -11.74
N ILE A 176 -14.09 -17.91 -11.09
CA ILE A 176 -14.40 -17.71 -9.66
C ILE A 176 -15.90 -17.71 -9.45
N TYR A 177 -16.65 -16.95 -10.24
CA TYR A 177 -18.08 -16.77 -10.09
C TYR A 177 -18.86 -18.08 -10.27
N ASN A 178 -18.46 -18.91 -11.22
CA ASN A 178 -19.09 -20.20 -11.48
C ASN A 178 -18.72 -21.27 -10.44
N ASP A 179 -17.72 -21.03 -9.61
CA ASP A 179 -17.40 -21.90 -8.49
C ASP A 179 -18.29 -21.60 -7.27
N LYS A 180 -19.42 -22.34 -7.17
CA LYS A 180 -20.38 -22.20 -6.07
C LYS A 180 -19.73 -22.38 -4.69
N ASN A 181 -18.67 -23.20 -4.57
CA ASN A 181 -17.97 -23.42 -3.31
C ASN A 181 -17.13 -22.21 -2.91
N LEU A 182 -16.43 -21.58 -3.86
CA LEU A 182 -15.73 -20.33 -3.60
C LEU A 182 -16.70 -19.23 -3.18
N MET A 183 -17.75 -18.99 -3.96
CA MET A 183 -18.73 -17.92 -3.71
C MET A 183 -19.51 -18.13 -2.41
N LYS A 184 -19.75 -19.39 -2.00
CA LYS A 184 -20.37 -19.69 -0.71
C LYS A 184 -19.48 -19.34 0.48
N ASN A 185 -18.17 -19.57 0.36
CA ASN A 185 -17.24 -19.52 1.50
C ASN A 185 -16.42 -18.24 1.60
N PHE A 186 -16.33 -17.44 0.55
CA PHE A 186 -15.52 -16.23 0.52
C PHE A 186 -16.26 -15.04 -0.06
N HIS A 187 -15.93 -13.87 0.43
CA HIS A 187 -16.19 -12.63 -0.30
C HIS A 187 -14.99 -12.25 -1.16
N PHE A 188 -15.28 -11.68 -2.31
CA PHE A 188 -14.25 -11.17 -3.21
C PHE A 188 -14.43 -9.66 -3.38
N ILE A 189 -13.34 -8.92 -3.27
CA ILE A 189 -13.33 -7.49 -3.56
C ILE A 189 -12.28 -7.16 -4.62
N ILE A 190 -12.67 -6.37 -5.59
CA ILE A 190 -11.78 -5.86 -6.63
C ILE A 190 -11.23 -4.52 -6.18
N CYS A 191 -9.90 -4.41 -6.16
CA CYS A 191 -9.18 -3.19 -5.86
C CYS A 191 -8.40 -2.75 -7.09
N GLY A 192 -8.85 -1.67 -7.73
CA GLY A 192 -8.23 -1.10 -8.92
C GLY A 192 -8.62 0.35 -9.12
N LYS A 193 -8.44 0.84 -10.32
CA LYS A 193 -8.99 2.13 -10.76
C LYS A 193 -10.28 1.89 -11.52
N LYS A 194 -11.21 2.83 -11.43
CA LYS A 194 -12.44 2.83 -12.22
C LYS A 194 -12.11 2.64 -13.70
N GLY A 195 -12.80 1.70 -14.36
CA GLY A 195 -12.57 1.32 -15.75
C GLY A 195 -11.45 0.30 -15.99
N GLU A 196 -10.83 -0.26 -14.92
CA GLU A 196 -9.80 -1.28 -15.03
C GLU A 196 -10.37 -2.67 -14.76
N TYR A 197 -10.75 -3.43 -15.81
CA TYR A 197 -11.19 -4.82 -15.70
C TYR A 197 -12.16 -5.11 -14.53
N ILE A 198 -13.10 -4.20 -14.32
CA ILE A 198 -14.18 -4.42 -13.37
C ILE A 198 -15.28 -5.16 -14.10
N PRO A 199 -15.82 -6.27 -13.55
CA PRO A 199 -16.91 -6.97 -14.18
C PRO A 199 -18.12 -6.04 -14.37
N ASP A 200 -18.74 -6.07 -15.55
CA ASP A 200 -19.95 -5.28 -15.84
C ASP A 200 -21.13 -5.64 -14.93
N GLU A 201 -21.10 -6.83 -14.34
CA GLU A 201 -22.13 -7.31 -13.44
C GLU A 201 -21.82 -6.95 -11.99
N LYS A 202 -22.43 -5.90 -11.52
CA LYS A 202 -22.26 -5.31 -10.18
C LYS A 202 -22.53 -6.24 -8.99
N ASN A 203 -23.18 -7.37 -9.19
CA ASN A 203 -23.63 -8.25 -8.11
C ASN A 203 -22.70 -9.42 -7.82
N ARG A 204 -21.62 -9.59 -8.57
CA ARG A 204 -20.73 -10.74 -8.45
C ARG A 204 -19.61 -10.55 -7.43
N PHE A 205 -19.04 -9.36 -7.41
CA PHE A 205 -17.92 -9.00 -6.53
C PHE A 205 -18.13 -7.61 -5.96
N TYR A 206 -17.57 -7.37 -4.77
CA TYR A 206 -17.48 -6.01 -4.24
C TYR A 206 -16.43 -5.23 -5.03
N ASP A 207 -16.71 -3.97 -5.33
CA ASP A 207 -15.80 -3.08 -6.05
C ASP A 207 -15.42 -1.88 -5.17
N MET A 208 -14.13 -1.81 -4.84
CA MET A 208 -13.61 -0.71 -4.03
C MET A 208 -13.82 0.66 -4.69
N THR A 209 -13.91 0.73 -6.02
CA THR A 209 -14.12 1.99 -6.75
C THR A 209 -15.51 2.59 -6.54
N GLU A 210 -16.48 1.82 -6.05
CA GLU A 210 -17.83 2.27 -5.71
C GLU A 210 -17.88 2.98 -4.34
N ILE A 211 -16.86 2.79 -3.50
CA ILE A 211 -16.80 3.41 -2.18
C ILE A 211 -16.38 4.88 -2.33
N LYS A 212 -17.30 5.77 -2.03
CA LYS A 212 -17.03 7.21 -2.07
C LYS A 212 -16.25 7.63 -0.82
N VAL A 213 -15.01 8.06 -1.02
CA VAL A 213 -14.19 8.64 0.03
C VAL A 213 -14.63 10.07 0.35
N GLY A 214 -14.85 10.34 1.62
CA GLY A 214 -15.16 11.67 2.13
C GLY A 214 -13.91 12.45 2.56
N LYS A 215 -14.10 13.59 3.22
CA LYS A 215 -12.98 14.43 3.69
C LYS A 215 -12.08 13.75 4.74
N ARG A 216 -12.64 12.83 5.53
CA ARG A 216 -11.95 12.14 6.63
C ARG A 216 -11.50 10.71 6.30
N SER A 217 -11.81 10.22 5.10
CA SER A 217 -11.40 8.89 4.62
C SER A 217 -10.41 9.02 3.45
N SER A 218 -9.76 7.93 3.10
CA SER A 218 -8.83 7.92 1.97
C SER A 218 -8.81 6.55 1.28
N LEU A 219 -8.50 6.52 -0.02
CA LEU A 219 -8.33 5.25 -0.74
C LEU A 219 -7.26 4.36 -0.12
N ILE A 220 -6.19 4.94 0.40
CA ILE A 220 -5.15 4.17 1.08
C ILE A 220 -5.65 3.65 2.42
N GLY A 221 -6.39 4.45 3.18
CA GLY A 221 -7.01 4.02 4.43
C GLY A 221 -7.99 2.88 4.24
N LEU A 222 -8.86 2.97 3.21
CA LEU A 222 -9.75 1.86 2.83
C LEU A 222 -8.96 0.60 2.47
N LEU A 223 -7.89 0.73 1.68
CA LEU A 223 -7.04 -0.41 1.30
C LEU A 223 -6.39 -1.06 2.53
N LEU A 224 -5.94 -0.27 3.51
CA LEU A 224 -5.35 -0.79 4.74
C LEU A 224 -6.38 -1.54 5.59
N VAL A 225 -7.61 -1.02 5.73
CA VAL A 225 -8.71 -1.72 6.40
C VAL A 225 -9.06 -3.02 5.67
N LEU A 226 -9.09 -3.00 4.34
CA LEU A 226 -9.30 -4.22 3.55
C LEU A 226 -8.18 -5.23 3.78
N MET A 227 -6.92 -4.80 3.89
CA MET A 227 -5.80 -5.69 4.21
C MET A 227 -5.95 -6.36 5.58
N GLU A 228 -6.54 -5.69 6.57
CA GLU A 228 -6.84 -6.30 7.87
C GLU A 228 -7.86 -7.45 7.77
N LYS A 229 -8.87 -7.28 6.92
CA LYS A 229 -9.96 -8.26 6.73
C LYS A 229 -9.63 -9.35 5.71
N THR A 230 -8.64 -9.12 4.87
CA THR A 230 -8.27 -10.01 3.76
C THR A 230 -7.47 -11.20 4.24
N VAL A 231 -7.83 -12.40 3.82
CA VAL A 231 -7.06 -13.62 4.12
C VAL A 231 -5.88 -13.78 3.17
N PHE A 232 -6.04 -13.44 1.89
CA PHE A 232 -4.94 -13.31 0.96
C PHE A 232 -5.28 -12.36 -0.20
N VAL A 233 -4.24 -11.91 -0.89
CA VAL A 233 -4.31 -11.00 -2.03
C VAL A 233 -3.95 -11.76 -3.30
N CYS A 234 -4.77 -11.65 -4.34
CA CYS A 234 -4.48 -12.18 -5.67
C CYS A 234 -4.36 -11.03 -6.67
N GLY A 235 -3.25 -10.96 -7.39
CA GLY A 235 -3.09 -9.87 -8.34
C GLY A 235 -1.88 -9.96 -9.27
N SER A 236 -1.89 -9.10 -10.27
CA SER A 236 -0.69 -8.89 -11.10
C SER A 236 0.31 -7.99 -10.38
N GLN A 237 1.56 -8.09 -10.78
CA GLN A 237 2.66 -7.33 -10.21
C GLN A 237 2.37 -5.82 -10.13
N SER A 238 1.99 -5.35 -8.94
CA SER A 238 1.56 -3.96 -8.69
C SER A 238 1.77 -3.54 -7.22
N ALA A 239 1.30 -2.35 -6.86
CA ALA A 239 1.39 -1.84 -5.50
C ALA A 239 0.60 -2.67 -4.48
N ILE A 240 -0.59 -3.11 -4.84
CA ILE A 240 -1.53 -3.74 -3.91
C ILE A 240 -1.01 -5.08 -3.37
N PRO A 241 -0.53 -6.05 -4.18
CA PRO A 241 0.11 -7.25 -3.67
C PRO A 241 1.30 -6.95 -2.73
N ASN A 242 2.12 -5.95 -3.06
CA ASN A 242 3.24 -5.57 -2.20
C ASN A 242 2.79 -5.00 -0.85
N ILE A 243 1.72 -4.21 -0.82
CA ILE A 243 1.13 -3.74 0.44
C ILE A 243 0.61 -4.93 1.23
N GLY A 244 -0.01 -5.92 0.58
CA GLY A 244 -0.42 -7.18 1.20
C GLY A 244 0.75 -7.91 1.87
N LEU A 245 1.88 -8.03 1.19
CA LEU A 245 3.10 -8.62 1.77
C LEU A 245 3.59 -7.86 3.00
N LEU A 246 3.60 -6.52 2.94
CA LEU A 246 3.98 -5.66 4.06
C LEU A 246 3.03 -5.78 5.24
N TYR A 247 1.76 -6.03 4.95
CA TYR A 247 0.72 -6.26 5.96
C TYR A 247 0.75 -7.69 6.53
N GLY A 248 1.63 -8.54 6.04
CA GLY A 248 1.74 -9.94 6.44
C GLY A 248 0.66 -10.86 5.85
N ARG A 249 0.01 -10.43 4.77
CA ARG A 249 -1.00 -11.23 4.07
C ARG A 249 -0.38 -12.13 3.03
N GLU A 250 -0.83 -13.40 2.97
CA GLU A 250 -0.41 -14.31 1.91
C GLU A 250 -0.81 -13.75 0.54
N VAL A 251 0.09 -13.87 -0.44
CA VAL A 251 -0.09 -13.26 -1.75
C VAL A 251 0.05 -14.30 -2.85
N LEU A 252 -0.93 -14.32 -3.77
CA LEU A 252 -0.82 -14.97 -5.06
C LEU A 252 -0.56 -13.89 -6.12
N GLU A 253 0.65 -13.81 -6.59
CA GLU A 253 1.07 -12.77 -7.54
C GLU A 253 1.58 -13.38 -8.84
N PHE A 254 1.27 -12.75 -9.95
CA PHE A 254 1.85 -13.09 -11.25
C PHE A 254 2.44 -11.86 -11.93
N GLY A 255 3.43 -12.08 -12.80
CA GLY A 255 4.06 -10.98 -13.53
C GLY A 255 5.47 -11.25 -14.00
N CYS A 256 6.24 -10.18 -14.25
CA CYS A 256 7.47 -10.28 -15.03
C CYS A 256 8.63 -10.98 -14.31
N GLN A 257 8.85 -10.75 -13.05
CA GLN A 257 9.99 -11.37 -12.34
C GLN A 257 9.78 -11.40 -10.82
N LYS A 258 9.81 -12.58 -10.25
CA LYS A 258 9.81 -12.79 -8.79
C LYS A 258 10.89 -11.96 -8.09
N LYS A 259 12.10 -11.96 -8.65
CA LYS A 259 13.28 -11.32 -8.08
C LYS A 259 13.12 -9.82 -7.83
N LEU A 260 12.37 -9.10 -8.68
CA LEU A 260 12.22 -7.65 -8.56
C LEU A 260 11.31 -7.22 -7.39
N HIS A 261 10.42 -8.07 -6.94
CA HIS A 261 9.45 -7.75 -5.89
C HIS A 261 9.74 -8.43 -4.56
N THR A 262 10.12 -9.70 -4.61
CA THR A 262 10.31 -10.49 -3.38
C THR A 262 11.57 -10.13 -2.61
N ILE A 263 12.62 -9.65 -3.29
CA ILE A 263 13.88 -9.29 -2.61
C ILE A 263 13.70 -8.08 -1.69
N THR A 264 12.81 -7.16 -2.06
CA THR A 264 12.69 -5.89 -1.34
C THR A 264 11.71 -5.97 -0.18
N TYR A 265 10.69 -6.86 -0.25
CA TYR A 265 9.54 -6.83 0.65
C TYR A 265 9.13 -8.18 1.21
N ASN A 266 9.41 -9.26 0.50
CA ASN A 266 9.14 -10.58 1.03
C ASN A 266 10.26 -10.99 1.94
N ILE A 267 10.06 -10.63 2.99
CA ILE A 267 10.77 -10.96 4.12
C ILE A 267 10.26 -12.32 4.52
N LYS A 268 11.07 -13.27 4.44
CA LYS A 268 11.07 -14.67 4.89
C LYS A 268 9.87 -15.24 5.70
N ARG A 269 8.82 -14.45 5.95
CA ARG A 269 7.69 -14.81 6.82
C ARG A 269 6.29 -14.62 6.21
N THR A 270 6.14 -13.80 5.15
CA THR A 270 4.86 -13.69 4.48
C THR A 270 4.85 -14.60 3.28
N PRO A 271 3.97 -15.61 3.24
CA PRO A 271 3.91 -16.54 2.14
C PRO A 271 3.56 -15.82 0.83
N ILE A 272 4.29 -16.14 -0.22
CA ILE A 272 3.99 -15.69 -1.57
C ILE A 272 4.03 -16.87 -2.55
N THR A 273 2.95 -17.04 -3.29
CA THR A 273 2.90 -17.87 -4.48
C THR A 273 3.08 -16.97 -5.69
N PHE A 274 4.22 -17.07 -6.36
CA PHE A 274 4.53 -16.24 -7.51
C PHE A 274 4.56 -17.07 -8.80
N LEU A 275 3.75 -16.66 -9.76
CA LEU A 275 3.68 -17.25 -11.09
C LEU A 275 4.43 -16.35 -12.06
N GLU A 276 5.66 -16.72 -12.41
CA GLU A 276 6.47 -15.92 -13.34
C GLU A 276 5.86 -15.97 -14.74
N ASN A 277 5.51 -14.81 -15.26
CA ASN A 277 4.95 -14.66 -16.60
C ASN A 277 5.34 -13.31 -17.20
N ARG A 278 6.45 -13.28 -17.95
CA ARG A 278 7.04 -12.04 -18.49
C ARG A 278 6.17 -11.36 -19.56
N LYS A 279 5.32 -12.10 -20.22
CA LYS A 279 4.45 -11.60 -21.30
C LYS A 279 3.07 -11.18 -20.80
N TYR A 280 2.75 -11.41 -19.53
CA TYR A 280 1.39 -11.18 -18.99
C TYR A 280 0.29 -11.89 -19.82
N ASN A 281 0.56 -13.11 -20.24
CA ASN A 281 -0.35 -13.97 -20.99
C ASN A 281 -0.66 -15.26 -20.23
N LEU A 282 -0.64 -15.23 -18.91
CA LEU A 282 -0.97 -16.38 -18.07
C LEU A 282 -2.38 -16.88 -18.38
N GLU A 283 -2.53 -18.18 -18.51
CA GLU A 283 -3.85 -18.79 -18.68
C GLU A 283 -4.70 -18.61 -17.41
N PRO A 284 -5.97 -18.17 -17.52
CA PRO A 284 -6.86 -17.95 -16.37
C PRO A 284 -7.00 -19.16 -15.48
N THR A 285 -7.04 -20.36 -16.07
CA THR A 285 -7.13 -21.63 -15.37
C THR A 285 -5.92 -21.94 -14.49
N VAL A 286 -4.73 -21.48 -14.86
CA VAL A 286 -3.50 -21.62 -14.05
C VAL A 286 -3.61 -20.78 -12.79
N LEU A 287 -4.01 -19.50 -12.93
CA LEU A 287 -4.22 -18.61 -11.80
C LEU A 287 -5.31 -19.15 -10.87
N TYR A 288 -6.44 -19.59 -11.46
CA TYR A 288 -7.57 -20.18 -10.74
C TYR A 288 -7.17 -21.43 -9.94
N LYS A 289 -6.44 -22.39 -10.54
CA LYS A 289 -5.96 -23.59 -9.83
C LYS A 289 -5.09 -23.24 -8.61
N ASN A 290 -4.27 -22.20 -8.71
CA ASN A 290 -3.47 -21.74 -7.58
C ASN A 290 -4.31 -21.04 -6.52
N LEU A 291 -5.33 -20.27 -6.92
CA LEU A 291 -6.31 -19.69 -6.01
C LEU A 291 -7.02 -20.79 -5.19
N ILE A 292 -7.51 -21.85 -5.85
CA ILE A 292 -8.13 -23.01 -5.18
C ILE A 292 -7.18 -23.66 -4.17
N LYS A 293 -5.91 -23.84 -4.51
CA LYS A 293 -4.93 -24.41 -3.57
C LYS A 293 -4.80 -23.56 -2.31
N LEU A 294 -4.76 -22.23 -2.45
CA LEU A 294 -4.68 -21.32 -1.31
C LEU A 294 -5.94 -21.35 -0.45
N THR A 295 -7.12 -21.38 -1.07
CA THR A 295 -8.39 -21.44 -0.33
C THR A 295 -8.57 -22.76 0.44
N LYS A 296 -8.11 -23.89 -0.11
CA LYS A 296 -8.07 -25.17 0.61
C LYS A 296 -7.14 -25.10 1.82
N LYS A 297 -5.91 -24.63 1.61
CA LYS A 297 -4.93 -24.45 2.69
C LYS A 297 -5.43 -23.51 3.80
N TYR A 298 -6.21 -22.50 3.46
CA TYR A 298 -6.81 -21.61 4.45
C TYR A 298 -7.86 -22.34 5.29
N LYS A 299 -8.76 -23.12 4.66
CA LYS A 299 -9.80 -23.90 5.36
C LYS A 299 -9.23 -24.99 6.29
N GLU A 300 -8.06 -25.52 5.97
CA GLU A 300 -7.40 -26.52 6.81
C GLU A 300 -6.75 -25.92 8.08
N LYS A 301 -6.62 -24.60 8.13
CA LYS A 301 -6.02 -23.86 9.27
C LYS A 301 -7.02 -23.23 10.19
N THR A 302 -8.27 -23.08 9.74
CA THR A 302 -9.39 -22.49 10.50
C THR A 302 -10.36 -23.57 10.95
#